data_80995664b691296e43cd8ec43504b03e
#
_entry.id   80995664b691296e43cd8ec43504b03e
#
_cell.length_a   1.000
_cell.length_b   1.000
_cell.length_c   1.000
_cell.angle_alpha   90.00
_cell.angle_beta   90.00
_cell.angle_gamma   90.00
#
_symmetry.space_group_name_H-M   'P 1'
#
loop_
_entity.id
_entity.type
_entity.pdbx_description
1 polymer ?
#
loop_
_entity_poly.entity_id
_entity_poly.type
_entity_poly.pdbx_seq_one_letter_code
_entity_poly.pdbx_strand_id
1 'polypeptide(L)'
;MGGLAAFLSGCASKFRSYNGPEVTRLRMYKAQRFLVLDGVDDVLRTYPIGLGFAPEGHKQFEGDGRTPEGSYVIDRRNPESLFHLSIGIAYPNAADIAFAQAQGKSPGGDIFIHGGPRNEIEPM
;
A
#
# COMPACT_ATOMS: atom_id res chain seq x y z
N MET A 1 39.70 5.72 -3.78
CA MET A 1 38.40 6.25 -3.31
C MET A 1 37.30 5.92 -4.28
N GLY A 2 37.51 6.02 -5.58
CA GLY A 2 36.50 5.68 -6.59
C GLY A 2 36.08 4.21 -6.59
N GLY A 3 36.97 3.27 -6.22
CA GLY A 3 36.64 1.85 -6.17
C GLY A 3 35.60 1.49 -5.11
N LEU A 4 35.55 2.23 -4.01
CA LEU A 4 34.60 1.97 -2.95
C LEU A 4 33.17 2.36 -3.36
N ALA A 5 33.02 3.49 -4.04
CA ALA A 5 31.73 3.94 -4.55
C ALA A 5 31.18 2.97 -5.60
N ALA A 6 32.02 2.47 -6.51
CA ALA A 6 31.63 1.48 -7.51
C ALA A 6 31.18 0.16 -6.87
N PHE A 7 31.85 -0.28 -5.80
CA PHE A 7 31.47 -1.47 -5.06
C PHE A 7 30.09 -1.32 -4.42
N LEU A 8 29.82 -0.17 -3.80
CA LEU A 8 28.51 0.09 -3.18
C LEU A 8 27.37 0.11 -4.20
N SER A 9 27.61 0.63 -5.40
CA SER A 9 26.59 0.60 -6.45
C SER A 9 26.26 -0.80 -6.94
N GLY A 10 27.25 -1.73 -6.91
CA GLY A 10 27.04 -3.13 -7.25
C GLY A 10 26.18 -3.90 -6.24
N CYS A 11 26.07 -3.38 -5.01
CA CYS A 11 25.28 -3.98 -3.95
C CYS A 11 23.98 -3.21 -3.73
N ALA A 12 23.40 -2.65 -4.79
CA ALA A 12 22.22 -1.79 -4.71
C ALA A 12 21.05 -2.47 -4.00
N SER A 13 20.57 -1.83 -2.95
CA SER A 13 19.36 -2.21 -2.23
C SER A 13 18.12 -1.97 -3.10
N LYS A 14 17.05 -2.72 -2.83
CA LYS A 14 15.71 -2.43 -3.38
C LYS A 14 15.13 -1.13 -2.83
N PHE A 15 15.72 -0.59 -1.76
CA PHE A 15 15.32 0.68 -1.18
C PHE A 15 16.01 1.83 -1.89
N ARG A 16 15.26 2.88 -2.15
CA ARG A 16 15.77 4.11 -2.73
C ARG A 16 15.59 5.24 -1.75
N SER A 17 16.58 6.14 -1.72
CA SER A 17 16.44 7.39 -0.97
C SER A 17 15.44 8.30 -1.68
N TYR A 18 14.58 8.92 -0.90
CA TYR A 18 13.64 9.90 -1.37
C TYR A 18 14.00 11.26 -0.80
N ASN A 19 14.29 12.22 -1.68
CA ASN A 19 14.70 13.58 -1.31
C ASN A 19 13.69 14.64 -1.76
N GLY A 20 12.50 14.24 -2.14
CA GLY A 20 11.44 15.14 -2.55
C GLY A 20 10.65 15.70 -1.38
N PRO A 21 9.55 16.44 -1.66
CA PRO A 21 8.64 16.94 -0.64
C PRO A 21 8.05 15.81 0.21
N GLU A 22 7.72 16.12 1.46
CA GLU A 22 7.09 15.15 2.36
C GLU A 22 5.76 14.66 1.81
N VAL A 23 5.55 13.35 1.84
CA VAL A 23 4.26 12.73 1.54
C VAL A 23 3.42 12.75 2.80
N THR A 24 2.29 13.45 2.75
CA THR A 24 1.41 13.62 3.91
C THR A 24 0.21 12.70 3.89
N ARG A 25 -0.22 12.26 2.70
CA ARG A 25 -1.42 11.45 2.55
C ARG A 25 -1.37 10.62 1.26
N LEU A 26 -1.98 9.44 1.34
CA LEU A 26 -2.28 8.59 0.19
C LEU A 26 -3.79 8.61 -0.03
N ARG A 27 -4.22 8.94 -1.24
CA ARG A 27 -5.63 8.85 -1.63
C ARG A 27 -5.80 7.78 -2.69
N MET A 28 -6.66 6.83 -2.42
CA MET A 28 -6.90 5.72 -3.32
C MET A 28 -8.30 5.80 -3.90
N TYR A 29 -8.37 5.88 -5.20
CA TYR A 29 -9.61 5.95 -5.96
C TYR A 29 -9.90 4.59 -6.55
N LYS A 30 -10.72 3.82 -5.86
CA LYS A 30 -10.98 2.42 -6.22
C LYS A 30 -11.67 2.26 -7.58
N ALA A 31 -12.69 3.07 -7.84
CA ALA A 31 -13.46 2.98 -9.09
C ALA A 31 -12.58 3.31 -10.31
N GLN A 32 -11.74 4.33 -10.18
CA GLN A 32 -10.87 4.81 -11.25
C GLN A 32 -9.53 4.05 -11.32
N ARG A 33 -9.22 3.26 -10.29
CA ARG A 33 -8.01 2.44 -10.21
C ARG A 33 -6.72 3.25 -10.23
N PHE A 34 -6.65 4.30 -9.42
CA PHE A 34 -5.39 5.01 -9.20
C PHE A 34 -5.20 5.45 -7.76
N LEU A 35 -3.92 5.64 -7.42
CA LEU A 35 -3.44 6.09 -6.14
C LEU A 35 -2.76 7.43 -6.33
N VAL A 36 -3.05 8.39 -5.44
CA VAL A 36 -2.45 9.71 -5.44
C VAL A 36 -1.61 9.89 -4.16
N LEU A 37 -0.38 10.34 -4.34
CA LEU A 37 0.48 10.78 -3.25
C LEU A 37 0.35 12.29 -3.10
N ASP A 38 -0.12 12.74 -1.95
CA ASP A 38 -0.23 14.16 -1.64
C ASP A 38 0.95 14.62 -0.80
N GLY A 39 1.47 15.80 -1.12
CA GLY A 39 2.31 16.59 -0.24
C GLY A 39 1.48 17.56 0.58
N VAL A 40 2.15 18.59 1.15
CA VAL A 40 1.45 19.60 1.97
C VAL A 40 0.46 20.40 1.12
N ASP A 41 0.89 20.85 -0.06
CA ASP A 41 0.09 21.72 -0.93
C ASP A 41 -0.18 21.14 -2.31
N ASP A 42 0.52 20.10 -2.71
CA ASP A 42 0.53 19.60 -4.08
C ASP A 42 0.30 18.10 -4.17
N VAL A 43 -0.22 17.65 -5.31
CA VAL A 43 -0.15 16.25 -5.71
C VAL A 43 1.28 15.97 -6.17
N LEU A 44 1.91 14.98 -5.56
CA LEU A 44 3.29 14.63 -5.87
C LEU A 44 3.40 13.58 -6.96
N ARG A 45 2.57 12.55 -6.90
CA ARG A 45 2.58 11.45 -7.86
C ARG A 45 1.22 10.77 -7.95
N THR A 46 0.99 10.10 -9.09
CA THR A 46 -0.18 9.28 -9.32
C THR A 46 0.26 7.95 -9.92
N TYR A 47 -0.30 6.86 -9.43
CA TYR A 47 0.02 5.50 -9.88
C TYR A 47 -1.26 4.74 -10.22
N PRO A 48 -1.24 3.91 -11.28
CA PRO A 48 -2.31 2.93 -11.48
C PRO A 48 -2.23 1.85 -10.39
N ILE A 49 -3.38 1.31 -10.00
CA ILE A 49 -3.45 0.25 -8.98
C ILE A 49 -4.33 -0.90 -9.43
N GLY A 50 -4.03 -2.07 -8.89
CA GLY A 50 -4.91 -3.23 -8.90
C GLY A 50 -5.59 -3.40 -7.55
N LEU A 51 -6.72 -4.07 -7.53
CA LEU A 51 -7.48 -4.38 -6.33
C LEU A 51 -7.71 -5.90 -6.24
N GLY A 52 -8.22 -6.36 -5.11
CA GLY A 52 -8.61 -7.75 -4.92
C GLY A 52 -9.77 -8.18 -5.84
N PHE A 53 -10.14 -9.45 -5.74
CA PHE A 53 -11.11 -10.05 -6.68
C PHE A 53 -12.54 -9.52 -6.52
N ALA A 54 -12.87 -8.84 -5.43
CA ALA A 54 -14.16 -8.18 -5.22
C ALA A 54 -13.93 -6.68 -5.00
N PRO A 55 -13.67 -5.90 -6.06
CA PRO A 55 -13.17 -4.54 -5.95
C PRO A 55 -14.19 -3.53 -5.44
N GLU A 56 -15.47 -3.84 -5.51
CA GLU A 56 -16.53 -2.91 -5.11
C GLU A 56 -16.94 -3.13 -3.66
N GLY A 57 -17.16 -2.03 -2.95
CA GLY A 57 -17.62 -2.06 -1.58
C GLY A 57 -16.50 -2.11 -0.55
N HIS A 58 -16.87 -1.75 0.67
CA HIS A 58 -15.96 -1.75 1.81
C HIS A 58 -15.68 -3.17 2.29
N LYS A 59 -14.42 -3.47 2.60
CA LYS A 59 -14.03 -4.73 3.24
C LYS A 59 -14.73 -4.88 4.59
N GLN A 60 -15.36 -6.04 4.82
CA GLN A 60 -16.12 -6.33 6.02
C GLN A 60 -15.63 -7.59 6.74
N PHE A 61 -15.24 -8.61 5.98
CA PHE A 61 -14.92 -9.92 6.52
C PHE A 61 -13.66 -10.49 5.91
N GLU A 62 -13.01 -11.37 6.67
CA GLU A 62 -11.88 -12.14 6.16
C GLU A 62 -12.30 -12.94 4.93
N GLY A 63 -11.47 -12.87 3.89
CA GLY A 63 -11.70 -13.63 2.66
C GLY A 63 -12.73 -13.03 1.71
N ASP A 64 -13.28 -11.86 1.98
CA ASP A 64 -14.29 -11.25 1.11
C ASP A 64 -13.73 -10.65 -0.19
N GLY A 65 -12.41 -10.57 -0.32
CA GLY A 65 -11.74 -10.05 -1.51
C GLY A 65 -11.84 -8.54 -1.70
N ARG A 66 -12.38 -7.85 -0.72
CA ARG A 66 -12.63 -6.40 -0.78
C ARG A 66 -11.48 -5.62 -0.17
N THR A 67 -11.36 -4.38 -0.61
CA THR A 67 -10.43 -3.40 -0.09
C THR A 67 -11.19 -2.43 0.81
N PRO A 68 -10.64 -2.07 2.00
CA PRO A 68 -11.31 -1.11 2.89
C PRO A 68 -11.58 0.23 2.22
N GLU A 69 -12.67 0.87 2.61
CA GLU A 69 -13.02 2.23 2.25
C GLU A 69 -13.06 3.10 3.52
N GLY A 70 -12.71 4.36 3.39
CA GLY A 70 -12.60 5.27 4.52
C GLY A 70 -11.17 5.68 4.79
N SER A 71 -10.92 6.22 5.96
CA SER A 71 -9.61 6.72 6.36
C SER A 71 -8.94 5.76 7.32
N TYR A 72 -7.71 5.38 7.00
CA TYR A 72 -6.89 4.49 7.81
C TYR A 72 -5.48 5.04 7.92
N VAL A 73 -4.84 4.79 9.05
CA VAL A 73 -3.45 5.16 9.27
C VAL A 73 -2.55 4.09 8.65
N ILE A 74 -1.44 4.50 8.05
CA ILE A 74 -0.36 3.61 7.66
C ILE A 74 0.45 3.34 8.93
N ASP A 75 0.48 2.09 9.38
CA ASP A 75 1.09 1.73 10.66
C ASP A 75 2.22 0.72 10.55
N ARG A 76 2.48 0.18 9.36
CA ARG A 76 3.48 -0.88 9.19
C ARG A 76 4.22 -0.74 7.86
N ARG A 77 5.47 -1.23 7.87
CA ARG A 77 6.26 -1.43 6.66
C ARG A 77 6.77 -2.87 6.66
N ASN A 78 6.70 -3.52 5.52
CA ASN A 78 7.22 -4.86 5.37
C ASN A 78 8.26 -4.93 4.25
N PRO A 79 9.56 -4.79 4.57
CA PRO A 79 10.62 -4.87 3.58
C PRO A 79 10.84 -6.29 3.05
N GLU A 80 10.35 -7.30 3.77
CA GLU A 80 10.47 -8.73 3.41
C GLU A 80 9.28 -9.23 2.59
N SER A 81 8.42 -8.33 2.11
CA SER A 81 7.25 -8.70 1.31
C SER A 81 7.63 -9.46 0.05
N LEU A 82 6.88 -10.50 -0.27
CA LEU A 82 6.96 -11.22 -1.54
C LEU A 82 6.65 -10.32 -2.74
N PHE A 83 5.97 -9.21 -2.49
CA PHE A 83 5.60 -8.20 -3.50
C PHE A 83 6.60 -7.05 -3.56
N HIS A 84 7.87 -7.31 -3.21
CA HIS A 84 8.98 -6.37 -3.18
C HIS A 84 8.96 -5.46 -1.95
N LEU A 85 8.04 -4.53 -1.85
CA LEU A 85 7.83 -3.66 -0.69
C LEU A 85 6.34 -3.58 -0.42
N SER A 86 5.96 -3.49 0.84
CA SER A 86 4.57 -3.27 1.21
C SER A 86 4.43 -2.36 2.42
N ILE A 87 3.33 -1.64 2.44
CA ILE A 87 2.97 -0.70 3.51
C ILE A 87 1.61 -1.14 4.03
N GLY A 88 1.53 -1.46 5.31
CA GLY A 88 0.28 -1.91 5.94
C GLY A 88 -0.55 -0.76 6.47
N ILE A 89 -1.86 -0.89 6.36
CA ILE A 89 -2.82 0.06 6.93
C ILE A 89 -3.45 -0.52 8.19
N ALA A 90 -3.95 0.35 9.06
CA ALA A 90 -4.55 -0.02 10.34
C ALA A 90 -6.01 -0.50 10.18
N TYR A 91 -6.23 -1.45 9.28
CA TYR A 91 -7.49 -2.18 9.16
C TYR A 91 -7.33 -3.54 9.88
N PRO A 92 -8.28 -4.00 10.67
CA PRO A 92 -9.56 -3.36 11.00
C PRO A 92 -9.42 -2.29 12.09
N ASN A 93 -10.22 -1.22 11.99
CA ASN A 93 -10.39 -0.29 13.09
C ASN A 93 -11.49 -0.80 14.04
N ALA A 94 -11.79 -0.04 15.12
CA ALA A 94 -12.77 -0.47 16.11
C ALA A 94 -14.17 -0.70 15.52
N ALA A 95 -14.59 0.15 14.58
CA ALA A 95 -15.88 0.01 13.92
C ALA A 95 -15.95 -1.24 13.03
N ASP A 96 -14.86 -1.52 12.31
CA ASP A 96 -14.75 -2.72 11.48
C ASP A 96 -14.85 -4.01 12.31
N ILE A 97 -14.16 -4.02 13.45
CA ILE A 97 -14.19 -5.15 14.38
C ILE A 97 -15.60 -5.35 14.93
N ALA A 98 -16.24 -4.28 15.39
CA ALA A 98 -17.58 -4.35 15.97
C ALA A 98 -18.61 -4.85 14.95
N PHE A 99 -18.54 -4.38 13.71
CA PHE A 99 -19.43 -4.83 12.65
C PHE A 99 -19.29 -6.33 12.38
N ALA A 100 -18.06 -6.80 12.21
CA ALA A 100 -17.79 -8.21 11.92
C ALA A 100 -18.22 -9.10 13.10
N GLN A 101 -17.90 -8.71 14.33
CA GLN A 101 -18.28 -9.46 15.54
C GLN A 101 -19.79 -9.57 15.67
N ALA A 102 -20.55 -8.52 15.36
CA ALA A 102 -22.01 -8.55 15.39
C ALA A 102 -22.59 -9.58 14.41
N GLN A 103 -21.85 -9.91 13.35
CA GLN A 103 -22.22 -10.94 12.37
C GLN A 103 -21.62 -12.32 12.70
N GLY A 104 -20.91 -12.44 13.82
CA GLY A 104 -20.23 -13.67 14.20
C GLY A 104 -19.07 -14.05 13.29
N LYS A 105 -18.41 -13.07 12.69
CA LYS A 105 -17.34 -13.27 11.70
C LYS A 105 -16.08 -12.49 12.08
N SER A 106 -14.95 -12.92 11.51
CA SER A 106 -13.69 -12.19 11.58
C SER A 106 -13.65 -11.07 10.53
N PRO A 107 -13.17 -9.88 10.88
CA PRO A 107 -12.99 -8.81 9.90
C PRO A 107 -11.81 -9.06 8.95
N GLY A 108 -10.91 -10.00 9.29
CA GLY A 108 -9.64 -10.16 8.60
C GLY A 108 -8.63 -9.09 9.00
N GLY A 109 -7.58 -8.96 8.23
CA GLY A 109 -6.50 -8.01 8.48
C GLY A 109 -5.46 -8.10 7.38
N ASP A 110 -4.24 -7.65 7.69
CA ASP A 110 -3.10 -7.70 6.77
C ASP A 110 -3.40 -7.06 5.41
N ILE A 111 -3.94 -5.85 5.46
CA ILE A 111 -4.20 -5.07 4.26
C ILE A 111 -2.96 -4.22 3.98
N PHE A 112 -2.40 -4.42 2.80
CA PHE A 112 -1.17 -3.76 2.39
C PHE A 112 -1.33 -3.08 1.04
N ILE A 113 -0.64 -1.94 0.89
CA ILE A 113 -0.35 -1.33 -0.40
C ILE A 113 1.02 -1.89 -0.79
N HIS A 114 1.11 -2.57 -1.92
CA HIS A 114 2.35 -3.24 -2.32
C HIS A 114 2.56 -3.14 -3.83
N GLY A 115 3.83 -3.28 -4.24
CA GLY A 115 4.18 -3.42 -5.63
C GLY A 115 3.81 -4.80 -6.17
N GLY A 116 3.72 -4.94 -7.48
CA GLY A 116 3.58 -6.23 -8.13
C GLY A 116 4.91 -6.98 -8.15
N PRO A 117 4.92 -8.26 -8.55
CA PRO A 117 6.15 -8.96 -8.83
C PRO A 117 6.99 -8.18 -9.84
N ARG A 118 8.30 -8.22 -9.62
CA ARG A 118 9.23 -7.36 -10.37
C ARG A 118 9.15 -7.53 -11.90
N ASN A 119 8.75 -8.72 -12.33
CA ASN A 119 8.58 -9.10 -13.72
C ASN A 119 7.23 -8.72 -14.33
N GLU A 120 6.30 -8.24 -13.50
CA GLU A 120 4.96 -7.83 -13.92
C GLU A 120 4.76 -6.31 -13.85
N ILE A 121 5.79 -5.59 -13.44
CA ILE A 121 5.74 -4.12 -13.43
C ILE A 121 5.94 -3.65 -14.86
N GLU A 122 4.84 -3.33 -15.52
CA GLU A 122 4.90 -2.66 -16.80
C GLU A 122 5.55 -1.29 -16.61
N PRO A 123 6.52 -0.93 -17.46
CA PRO A 123 7.05 0.43 -17.43
C PRO A 123 5.92 1.40 -17.77
N MET A 124 5.70 2.32 -16.85
CA MET A 124 4.76 3.43 -17.10
C MET A 124 5.38 4.44 -18.05
#